data_a0219ef0ffc86c9b48bf3e5d2ab1b45b
#
_entry.id   a0219ef0ffc86c9b48bf3e5d2ab1b45b
#
_cell.length_a   1.000
_cell.length_b   1.000
_cell.length_c   1.000
_cell.angle_alpha   90.00
_cell.angle_beta   90.00
_cell.angle_gamma   90.00
#
_symmetry.space_group_name_H-M   'P 1'
#
loop_
_entity.id
_entity.type
_entity.pdbx_description
1 polymer ?
#
loop_
_entity_poly.entity_id
_entity_poly.type
_entity_poly.pdbx_seq_one_letter_code
_entity_poly.pdbx_strand_id
1 'polypeptide(L)'
;MIQGCREGDAEAWRALVAQYTPVLAGVAKAYSSDPGRIAGAWRGVLGSLAGHDFAALKEVEAQSDREFFSVLRASLLEQFTAGPEDLTSPDGLDTITVLEDLSRLMRESPLVHQNMMFLHLTGYSDPDIELILRISPAVAQRSVERLNAAFWADFRRSMEAAHWQAAWLRMNRRMRRSKTPDCVPIRPLIRILDGQFGWYEKDPIERHLGACLHCLEAWVGLQEITHWMQRGTPLTPAQVDELLSGLPVKAKSQGRFSLLKRAFR
;
A
#
# COMPACT_ATOMS: atom_id res chain seq x y z
N MET A 1 9.67 18.94 -2.31
CA MET A 1 8.38 18.67 -1.66
C MET A 1 8.56 18.07 -0.25
N ILE A 2 9.09 16.87 -0.07
CA ILE A 2 9.21 16.22 1.26
C ILE A 2 9.93 17.08 2.29
N GLN A 3 11.03 17.77 1.92
CA GLN A 3 11.73 18.68 2.81
C GLN A 3 10.82 19.83 3.28
N GLY A 4 10.05 20.46 2.40
CA GLY A 4 9.09 21.48 2.80
C GLY A 4 8.00 20.95 3.73
N CYS A 5 7.55 19.70 3.52
CA CYS A 5 6.61 19.06 4.44
C CYS A 5 7.20 18.85 5.84
N ARG A 6 8.49 18.51 5.94
CA ARG A 6 9.22 18.39 7.23
C ARG A 6 9.35 19.72 7.97
N GLU A 7 9.27 20.82 7.24
CA GLU A 7 9.31 22.20 7.76
C GLU A 7 7.90 22.77 8.03
N GLY A 8 6.86 22.00 7.73
CA GLY A 8 5.46 22.40 7.91
C GLY A 8 4.96 23.40 6.86
N ASP A 9 5.62 23.49 5.69
CA ASP A 9 5.23 24.37 4.59
C ASP A 9 3.89 23.89 3.98
N ALA A 10 2.86 24.74 4.05
CA ALA A 10 1.51 24.42 3.56
C ALA A 10 1.47 24.10 2.06
N GLU A 11 2.28 24.77 1.23
CA GLU A 11 2.32 24.49 -0.21
C GLU A 11 2.95 23.13 -0.50
N ALA A 12 3.99 22.76 0.24
CA ALA A 12 4.59 21.41 0.13
C ALA A 12 3.60 20.32 0.57
N TRP A 13 2.83 20.54 1.64
CA TRP A 13 1.77 19.64 2.09
C TRP A 13 0.62 19.56 1.08
N ARG A 14 0.25 20.68 0.46
CA ARG A 14 -0.75 20.73 -0.62
C ARG A 14 -0.33 19.87 -1.80
N ALA A 15 0.92 20.00 -2.23
CA ALA A 15 1.51 19.19 -3.28
C ALA A 15 1.56 17.70 -2.90
N LEU A 16 1.93 17.37 -1.66
CA LEU A 16 1.94 16.00 -1.14
C LEU A 16 0.53 15.38 -1.21
N VAL A 17 -0.47 16.05 -0.65
CA VAL A 17 -1.85 15.55 -0.65
C VAL A 17 -2.37 15.38 -2.08
N ALA A 18 -2.15 16.37 -2.95
CA ALA A 18 -2.60 16.30 -4.34
C ALA A 18 -1.96 15.15 -5.13
N GLN A 19 -0.69 14.86 -4.89
CA GLN A 19 0.06 13.82 -5.60
C GLN A 19 -0.24 12.41 -5.07
N TYR A 20 -0.28 12.22 -3.75
CA TYR A 20 -0.29 10.88 -3.15
C TYR A 20 -1.69 10.35 -2.87
N THR A 21 -2.67 11.22 -2.57
CA THR A 21 -4.03 10.79 -2.24
C THR A 21 -4.71 10.01 -3.37
N PRO A 22 -4.66 10.41 -4.66
CA PRO A 22 -5.32 9.68 -5.73
C PRO A 22 -4.88 8.22 -5.84
N VAL A 23 -3.58 7.97 -5.69
CA VAL A 23 -2.97 6.64 -5.75
C VAL A 23 -3.39 5.80 -4.55
N LEU A 24 -3.26 6.35 -3.35
CA LEU A 24 -3.57 5.65 -2.10
C LEU A 24 -5.06 5.41 -1.92
N ALA A 25 -5.92 6.30 -2.41
CA ALA A 25 -7.36 6.07 -2.47
C ALA A 25 -7.72 4.92 -3.42
N GLY A 26 -7.00 4.78 -4.54
CA GLY A 26 -7.13 3.65 -5.44
C GLY A 26 -6.78 2.33 -4.76
N VAL A 27 -5.62 2.27 -4.10
CA VAL A 27 -5.20 1.12 -3.29
C VAL A 27 -6.24 0.81 -2.20
N ALA A 28 -6.66 1.81 -1.44
CA ALA A 28 -7.56 1.65 -0.30
C ALA A 28 -8.91 1.02 -0.67
N LYS A 29 -9.44 1.31 -1.87
CA LYS A 29 -10.72 0.76 -2.37
C LYS A 29 -10.71 -0.76 -2.46
N ALA A 30 -9.57 -1.38 -2.72
CA ALA A 30 -9.46 -2.84 -2.74
C ALA A 30 -9.53 -3.44 -1.31
N TYR A 31 -9.11 -2.68 -0.29
CA TYR A 31 -9.11 -3.12 1.10
C TYR A 31 -10.38 -2.75 1.88
N SER A 32 -11.18 -1.81 1.38
CA SER A 32 -12.44 -1.41 2.01
C SER A 32 -13.40 -0.83 0.99
N SER A 33 -14.66 -1.24 1.05
CA SER A 33 -15.77 -0.66 0.27
C SER A 33 -16.41 0.56 0.96
N ASP A 34 -16.04 0.88 2.20
CA ASP A 34 -16.57 2.01 2.96
C ASP A 34 -15.74 3.29 2.71
N PRO A 35 -16.30 4.29 2.00
CA PRO A 35 -15.61 5.55 1.72
C PRO A 35 -15.23 6.33 3.00
N GLY A 36 -16.05 6.25 4.05
CA GLY A 36 -15.79 6.91 5.31
C GLY A 36 -14.57 6.31 6.01
N ARG A 37 -14.46 4.99 6.01
CA ARG A 37 -13.31 4.26 6.54
C ARG A 37 -12.03 4.57 5.75
N ILE A 38 -12.12 4.63 4.42
CA ILE A 38 -10.98 5.01 3.55
C ILE A 38 -10.50 6.43 3.89
N ALA A 39 -11.43 7.40 3.93
CA ALA A 39 -11.11 8.78 4.26
C ALA A 39 -10.53 8.93 5.67
N GLY A 40 -11.11 8.22 6.65
CA GLY A 40 -10.62 8.18 8.04
C GLY A 40 -9.21 7.62 8.14
N ALA A 41 -8.94 6.50 7.48
CA ALA A 41 -7.62 5.88 7.46
C ALA A 41 -6.56 6.82 6.84
N TRP A 42 -6.89 7.49 5.74
CA TRP A 42 -5.98 8.43 5.10
C TRP A 42 -5.73 9.68 5.97
N ARG A 43 -6.77 10.25 6.58
CA ARG A 43 -6.59 11.34 7.56
C ARG A 43 -5.72 10.91 8.73
N GLY A 44 -5.86 9.67 9.21
CA GLY A 44 -4.99 9.10 10.24
C GLY A 44 -3.51 9.06 9.82
N VAL A 45 -3.22 8.67 8.58
CA VAL A 45 -1.84 8.70 8.03
C VAL A 45 -1.32 10.13 7.99
N LEU A 46 -2.08 11.07 7.41
CA LEU A 46 -1.68 12.49 7.34
C LEU A 46 -1.46 13.08 8.72
N GLY A 47 -2.34 12.78 9.69
CA GLY A 47 -2.19 13.21 11.07
C GLY A 47 -0.94 12.64 11.75
N SER A 48 -0.61 11.37 11.49
CA SER A 48 0.61 10.75 12.01
C SER A 48 1.87 11.37 11.42
N LEU A 49 1.87 11.68 10.12
CA LEU A 49 3.00 12.34 9.45
C LEU A 49 3.21 13.78 9.92
N ALA A 50 2.11 14.50 10.18
CA ALA A 50 2.13 15.90 10.62
C ALA A 50 2.28 16.07 12.14
N GLY A 51 2.05 14.98 12.89
CA GLY A 51 2.14 14.98 14.35
C GLY A 51 3.58 15.08 14.88
N HIS A 52 3.70 15.41 16.17
CA HIS A 52 4.99 15.47 16.88
C HIS A 52 6.08 16.26 16.11
N ASP A 53 5.73 17.43 15.60
CA ASP A 53 6.64 18.27 14.80
C ASP A 53 7.22 17.54 13.59
N PHE A 54 6.37 16.79 12.87
CA PHE A 54 6.70 16.02 11.67
C PHE A 54 7.76 14.93 11.89
N ALA A 55 7.87 14.40 13.12
CA ALA A 55 8.88 13.41 13.48
C ALA A 55 8.83 12.17 12.58
N ALA A 56 7.64 11.60 12.37
CA ALA A 56 7.47 10.44 11.52
C ALA A 56 7.94 10.70 10.07
N LEU A 57 7.66 11.89 9.53
CA LEU A 57 8.10 12.28 8.19
C LEU A 57 9.61 12.51 8.11
N LYS A 58 10.24 12.97 9.21
CA LYS A 58 11.69 13.16 9.29
C LYS A 58 12.45 11.85 9.26
N GLU A 59 11.85 10.75 9.74
CA GLU A 59 12.43 9.40 9.74
C GLU A 59 12.30 8.69 8.37
N VAL A 60 11.46 9.18 7.47
CA VAL A 60 11.28 8.56 6.16
C VAL A 60 12.47 8.83 5.26
N GLU A 61 13.22 7.78 4.93
CA GLU A 61 14.34 7.80 3.99
C GLU A 61 13.91 7.30 2.60
N ALA A 62 13.10 8.07 1.89
CA ALA A 62 12.71 7.74 0.52
C ALA A 62 13.51 8.58 -0.49
N GLN A 63 14.11 7.91 -1.49
CA GLN A 63 14.86 8.54 -2.59
C GLN A 63 14.05 8.67 -3.87
N SER A 64 12.88 8.04 -3.93
CA SER A 64 11.95 8.11 -5.06
C SER A 64 10.50 8.19 -4.59
N ASP A 65 9.62 8.66 -5.46
CA ASP A 65 8.18 8.69 -5.20
C ASP A 65 7.64 7.29 -4.88
N ARG A 66 8.09 6.24 -5.56
CA ARG A 66 7.64 4.87 -5.31
C ARG A 66 8.06 4.34 -3.93
N GLU A 67 9.27 4.68 -3.48
CA GLU A 67 9.68 4.36 -2.10
C GLU A 67 8.76 5.06 -1.10
N PHE A 68 8.47 6.34 -1.33
CA PHE A 68 7.59 7.09 -0.44
C PHE A 68 6.14 6.57 -0.49
N PHE A 69 5.60 6.26 -1.67
CA PHE A 69 4.31 5.60 -1.81
C PHE A 69 4.24 4.28 -1.04
N SER A 70 5.32 3.47 -1.06
CA SER A 70 5.36 2.20 -0.32
C SER A 70 5.27 2.42 1.19
N VAL A 71 5.94 3.44 1.72
CA VAL A 71 5.83 3.83 3.15
C VAL A 71 4.42 4.27 3.49
N LEU A 72 3.84 5.15 2.66
CA LEU A 72 2.48 5.65 2.87
C LEU A 72 1.43 4.54 2.76
N ARG A 73 1.60 3.60 1.80
CA ARG A 73 0.73 2.43 1.65
C ARG A 73 0.78 1.55 2.92
N ALA A 74 1.98 1.25 3.41
CA ALA A 74 2.13 0.47 4.63
C ALA A 74 1.43 1.15 5.82
N SER A 75 1.61 2.46 5.99
CA SER A 75 0.96 3.25 7.04
C SER A 75 -0.57 3.25 6.87
N LEU A 76 -1.08 3.37 5.64
CA LEU A 76 -2.51 3.33 5.34
C LEU A 76 -3.11 1.96 5.71
N LEU A 77 -2.43 0.87 5.35
CA LEU A 77 -2.91 -0.48 5.65
C LEU A 77 -2.88 -0.78 7.16
N GLU A 78 -1.95 -0.20 7.92
CA GLU A 78 -1.98 -0.28 9.38
C GLU A 78 -3.24 0.39 9.97
N GLN A 79 -3.73 1.49 9.40
CA GLN A 79 -4.99 2.12 9.84
C GLN A 79 -6.21 1.21 9.64
N PHE A 80 -6.24 0.40 8.58
CA PHE A 80 -7.33 -0.56 8.37
C PHE A 80 -7.29 -1.73 9.36
N THR A 81 -6.13 -2.03 9.91
CA THR A 81 -5.91 -3.12 10.88
C THR A 81 -5.77 -2.63 12.32
N ALA A 82 -5.92 -1.32 12.56
CA ALA A 82 -5.88 -0.73 13.90
C ALA A 82 -7.09 -1.19 14.72
N GLY A 83 -6.88 -2.20 15.53
CA GLY A 83 -7.82 -2.79 16.48
C GLY A 83 -7.10 -3.83 17.32
N PRO A 84 -7.61 -4.19 18.51
CA PRO A 84 -7.05 -5.30 19.26
C PRO A 84 -7.09 -6.55 18.39
N GLU A 85 -5.95 -7.22 18.25
CA GLU A 85 -5.93 -8.59 17.73
C GLU A 85 -6.61 -9.47 18.78
N ASP A 86 -7.92 -9.64 18.66
CA ASP A 86 -8.63 -10.58 19.51
C ASP A 86 -8.35 -12.01 19.02
N LEU A 87 -7.19 -12.51 19.45
CA LEU A 87 -6.76 -13.89 19.20
C LEU A 87 -7.51 -14.89 20.09
N THR A 88 -8.33 -14.39 21.02
CA THR A 88 -9.00 -15.21 22.04
C THR A 88 -10.43 -15.57 21.68
N SER A 89 -11.00 -15.01 20.59
CA SER A 89 -12.31 -15.43 20.13
C SER A 89 -12.23 -16.86 19.55
N PRO A 90 -13.27 -17.68 19.70
CA PRO A 90 -13.35 -19.00 19.05
C PRO A 90 -13.05 -18.93 17.54
N ASP A 91 -13.51 -17.86 16.88
CA ASP A 91 -13.21 -17.54 15.49
C ASP A 91 -11.70 -17.24 15.24
N GLY A 92 -10.95 -16.86 16.27
CA GLY A 92 -9.53 -16.55 16.18
C GLY A 92 -8.65 -17.77 15.93
N LEU A 93 -8.97 -18.92 16.54
CA LEU A 93 -8.24 -20.19 16.36
C LEU A 93 -8.40 -20.73 14.93
N ASP A 94 -9.63 -20.77 14.43
CA ASP A 94 -9.91 -21.17 13.06
C ASP A 94 -9.23 -20.23 12.05
N THR A 95 -9.18 -18.94 12.36
CA THR A 95 -8.48 -17.93 11.55
C THR A 95 -6.97 -18.20 11.49
N ILE A 96 -6.33 -18.63 12.58
CA ILE A 96 -4.88 -18.95 12.61
C ILE A 96 -4.60 -20.13 11.69
N THR A 97 -5.35 -21.21 11.78
CA THR A 97 -5.19 -22.40 10.94
C THR A 97 -5.39 -22.06 9.46
N VAL A 98 -6.43 -21.28 9.13
CA VAL A 98 -6.67 -20.80 7.76
C VAL A 98 -5.51 -19.96 7.24
N LEU A 99 -4.96 -19.07 8.06
CA LEU A 99 -3.83 -18.22 7.67
C LEU A 99 -2.54 -19.03 7.45
N GLU A 100 -2.32 -20.09 8.24
CA GLU A 100 -1.17 -21.00 8.07
C GLU A 100 -1.29 -21.81 6.79
N ASP A 101 -2.46 -22.36 6.52
CA ASP A 101 -2.75 -23.12 5.30
C ASP A 101 -2.64 -22.24 4.06
N LEU A 102 -3.19 -21.01 4.11
CA LEU A 102 -3.04 -20.04 3.05
C LEU A 102 -1.57 -19.68 2.81
N SER A 103 -0.81 -19.44 3.89
CA SER A 103 0.63 -19.14 3.80
C SER A 103 1.40 -20.30 3.16
N ARG A 104 1.04 -21.55 3.46
CA ARG A 104 1.63 -22.74 2.84
C ARG A 104 1.29 -22.79 1.36
N LEU A 105 0.00 -22.70 1.00
CA LEU A 105 -0.46 -22.72 -0.37
C LEU A 105 0.19 -21.64 -1.24
N MET A 106 0.32 -20.42 -0.69
CA MET A 106 1.00 -19.33 -1.40
C MET A 106 2.46 -19.68 -1.69
N ARG A 107 3.20 -20.22 -0.71
CA ARG A 107 4.61 -20.60 -0.91
C ARG A 107 4.82 -21.78 -1.86
N GLU A 108 3.86 -22.69 -1.95
CA GLU A 108 3.90 -23.85 -2.86
C GLU A 108 3.49 -23.51 -4.31
N SER A 109 2.98 -22.28 -4.52
CA SER A 109 2.52 -21.83 -5.84
C SER A 109 3.61 -21.04 -6.59
N PRO A 110 3.64 -21.08 -7.94
CA PRO A 110 4.50 -20.19 -8.73
C PRO A 110 4.25 -18.71 -8.42
N LEU A 111 5.30 -17.86 -8.48
CA LEU A 111 5.24 -16.45 -8.09
C LEU A 111 4.10 -15.67 -8.78
N VAL A 112 3.84 -15.91 -10.06
CA VAL A 112 2.72 -15.27 -10.76
C VAL A 112 1.37 -15.62 -10.15
N HIS A 113 1.18 -16.88 -9.72
CA HIS A 113 -0.04 -17.31 -9.05
C HIS A 113 -0.15 -16.74 -7.64
N GLN A 114 0.96 -16.64 -6.92
CA GLN A 114 0.99 -15.95 -5.61
C GLN A 114 0.54 -14.49 -5.73
N ASN A 115 1.06 -13.76 -6.74
CA ASN A 115 0.68 -12.36 -6.99
C ASN A 115 -0.81 -12.23 -7.29
N MET A 116 -1.35 -13.11 -8.15
CA MET A 116 -2.77 -13.12 -8.49
C MET A 116 -3.64 -13.43 -7.29
N MET A 117 -3.28 -14.46 -6.52
CA MET A 117 -3.98 -14.83 -5.30
C MET A 117 -3.98 -13.68 -4.30
N PHE A 118 -2.85 -13.03 -4.12
CA PHE A 118 -2.72 -11.88 -3.23
C PHE A 118 -3.70 -10.75 -3.63
N LEU A 119 -3.72 -10.36 -4.91
CA LEU A 119 -4.60 -9.30 -5.40
C LEU A 119 -6.08 -9.69 -5.32
N HIS A 120 -6.40 -10.93 -5.67
CA HIS A 120 -7.78 -11.44 -5.58
C HIS A 120 -8.30 -11.43 -4.13
N LEU A 121 -7.48 -11.91 -3.18
CA LEU A 121 -7.80 -11.89 -1.75
C LEU A 121 -7.91 -10.46 -1.19
N THR A 122 -7.19 -9.52 -1.77
CA THR A 122 -7.29 -8.10 -1.43
C THR A 122 -8.62 -7.49 -1.88
N GLY A 123 -9.26 -8.03 -2.92
CA GLY A 123 -10.54 -7.55 -3.43
C GLY A 123 -10.47 -6.91 -4.81
N TYR A 124 -9.35 -7.05 -5.51
CA TYR A 124 -9.27 -6.62 -6.90
C TYR A 124 -10.10 -7.50 -7.82
N SER A 125 -10.75 -6.88 -8.80
CA SER A 125 -11.45 -7.59 -9.88
C SER A 125 -10.46 -8.24 -10.84
N ASP A 126 -10.88 -9.29 -11.55
CA ASP A 126 -10.04 -9.96 -12.54
C ASP A 126 -9.47 -8.98 -13.59
N PRO A 127 -10.25 -8.03 -14.16
CA PRO A 127 -9.71 -7.01 -15.05
C PRO A 127 -8.63 -6.11 -14.41
N ASP A 128 -8.76 -5.75 -13.13
CA ASP A 128 -7.76 -4.97 -12.44
C ASP A 128 -6.47 -5.78 -12.21
N ILE A 129 -6.61 -7.08 -11.87
CA ILE A 129 -5.48 -7.99 -11.69
C ILE A 129 -4.69 -8.13 -13.00
N GLU A 130 -5.39 -8.32 -14.13
CA GLU A 130 -4.76 -8.37 -15.45
C GLU A 130 -3.93 -7.12 -15.74
N LEU A 131 -4.48 -5.96 -15.41
CA LEU A 131 -3.82 -4.66 -15.63
C LEU A 131 -2.66 -4.41 -14.67
N ILE A 132 -2.81 -4.77 -13.39
CA ILE A 132 -1.77 -4.61 -12.37
C ILE A 132 -0.57 -5.51 -12.70
N LEU A 133 -0.82 -6.76 -13.03
CA LEU A 133 0.21 -7.77 -13.30
C LEU A 133 0.71 -7.75 -14.76
N ARG A 134 0.01 -7.02 -15.65
CA ARG A 134 0.29 -6.99 -17.10
C ARG A 134 0.27 -8.37 -17.73
N ILE A 135 -0.69 -9.19 -17.35
CA ILE A 135 -0.91 -10.54 -17.86
C ILE A 135 -2.10 -10.58 -18.81
N SER A 136 -2.14 -11.58 -19.71
CA SER A 136 -3.28 -11.74 -20.59
C SER A 136 -4.48 -12.35 -19.85
N PRO A 137 -5.73 -12.05 -20.28
CA PRO A 137 -6.95 -12.62 -19.72
C PRO A 137 -6.92 -14.17 -19.65
N ALA A 138 -6.36 -14.81 -20.66
CA ALA A 138 -6.24 -16.27 -20.70
C ALA A 138 -5.30 -16.85 -19.63
N VAL A 139 -4.29 -16.07 -19.18
CA VAL A 139 -3.41 -16.45 -18.07
C VAL A 139 -4.13 -16.21 -16.74
N ALA A 140 -4.82 -15.07 -16.61
CA ALA A 140 -5.61 -14.72 -15.44
C ALA A 140 -6.67 -15.79 -15.17
N GLN A 141 -7.51 -16.11 -16.16
CA GLN A 141 -8.59 -17.08 -16.04
C GLN A 141 -8.08 -18.46 -15.61
N ARG A 142 -7.05 -19.00 -16.28
CA ARG A 142 -6.48 -20.31 -15.91
C ARG A 142 -5.93 -20.35 -14.50
N SER A 143 -5.40 -19.26 -14.01
CA SER A 143 -4.87 -19.16 -12.65
C SER A 143 -5.98 -19.05 -11.62
N VAL A 144 -7.03 -18.27 -11.92
CA VAL A 144 -8.25 -18.18 -11.08
C VAL A 144 -8.95 -19.53 -10.99
N GLU A 145 -9.08 -20.26 -12.10
CA GLU A 145 -9.65 -21.61 -12.10
C GLU A 145 -8.85 -22.57 -11.21
N ARG A 146 -7.50 -22.53 -11.27
CA ARG A 146 -6.64 -23.33 -10.39
C ARG A 146 -6.76 -22.93 -8.94
N LEU A 147 -6.80 -21.63 -8.65
CA LEU A 147 -6.99 -21.11 -7.30
C LEU A 147 -8.36 -21.49 -6.74
N ASN A 148 -9.41 -21.40 -7.55
CA ASN A 148 -10.76 -21.83 -7.18
C ASN A 148 -10.81 -23.33 -6.88
N ALA A 149 -10.16 -24.16 -7.69
CA ALA A 149 -10.13 -25.61 -7.47
C ALA A 149 -9.34 -25.99 -6.20
N ALA A 150 -8.20 -25.35 -5.94
CA ALA A 150 -7.32 -25.70 -4.83
C ALA A 150 -7.71 -25.04 -3.49
N PHE A 151 -8.27 -23.82 -3.53
CA PHE A 151 -8.44 -22.99 -2.35
C PHE A 151 -9.91 -22.75 -1.98
N TRP A 152 -10.77 -22.41 -2.97
CA TRP A 152 -12.13 -21.99 -2.66
C TRP A 152 -13.08 -23.14 -2.35
N ALA A 153 -12.78 -24.37 -2.79
CA ALA A 153 -13.63 -25.51 -2.48
C ALA A 153 -13.68 -25.77 -0.96
N ASP A 154 -12.58 -25.61 -0.27
CA ASP A 154 -12.46 -25.94 1.16
C ASP A 154 -12.66 -24.73 2.08
N PHE A 155 -12.18 -23.53 1.71
CA PHE A 155 -12.18 -22.35 2.58
C PHE A 155 -13.42 -21.46 2.46
N ARG A 156 -13.96 -21.25 1.26
CA ARG A 156 -15.10 -20.35 1.07
C ARG A 156 -16.41 -20.87 1.67
N ARG A 157 -16.49 -22.18 1.91
CA ARG A 157 -17.68 -22.78 2.53
C ARG A 157 -17.78 -22.54 4.04
N SER A 158 -16.68 -22.19 4.69
CA SER A 158 -16.61 -22.11 6.14
C SER A 158 -16.55 -20.68 6.70
N MET A 159 -16.36 -19.64 5.88
CA MET A 159 -16.27 -18.26 6.34
C MET A 159 -17.19 -17.31 5.58
N GLU A 160 -17.92 -16.46 6.32
CA GLU A 160 -18.64 -15.33 5.75
C GLU A 160 -17.66 -14.30 5.17
N ALA A 161 -18.09 -13.59 4.10
CA ALA A 161 -17.24 -12.64 3.37
C ALA A 161 -16.63 -11.54 4.28
N ALA A 162 -17.37 -11.09 5.29
CA ALA A 162 -16.87 -10.08 6.25
C ALA A 162 -15.74 -10.63 7.13
N HIS A 163 -15.86 -11.87 7.61
CA HIS A 163 -14.82 -12.54 8.39
C HIS A 163 -13.57 -12.79 7.56
N TRP A 164 -13.74 -13.15 6.28
CA TRP A 164 -12.64 -13.36 5.36
C TRP A 164 -11.81 -12.07 5.14
N GLN A 165 -12.46 -10.95 4.88
CA GLN A 165 -11.76 -9.68 4.68
C GLN A 165 -10.94 -9.26 5.91
N ALA A 166 -11.51 -9.44 7.12
CA ALA A 166 -10.80 -9.17 8.35
C ALA A 166 -9.60 -10.12 8.56
N ALA A 167 -9.76 -11.42 8.25
CA ALA A 167 -8.68 -12.40 8.31
C ALA A 167 -7.54 -12.06 7.34
N TRP A 168 -7.89 -11.69 6.10
CA TRP A 168 -6.92 -11.26 5.09
C TRP A 168 -6.15 -10.02 5.51
N LEU A 169 -6.80 -9.00 6.06
CA LEU A 169 -6.15 -7.80 6.58
C LEU A 169 -5.15 -8.13 7.68
N ARG A 170 -5.50 -9.03 8.62
CA ARG A 170 -4.58 -9.50 9.67
C ARG A 170 -3.38 -10.24 9.09
N MET A 171 -3.61 -11.15 8.12
CA MET A 171 -2.51 -11.85 7.43
C MET A 171 -1.60 -10.86 6.71
N ASN A 172 -2.13 -9.93 5.95
CA ASN A 172 -1.37 -8.90 5.25
C ASN A 172 -0.50 -8.09 6.22
N ARG A 173 -1.03 -7.72 7.40
CA ARG A 173 -0.25 -7.09 8.48
C ARG A 173 0.90 -7.98 8.97
N ARG A 174 0.65 -9.28 9.19
CA ARG A 174 1.72 -10.24 9.58
C ARG A 174 2.79 -10.33 8.50
N MET A 175 2.41 -10.41 7.23
CA MET A 175 3.35 -10.43 6.11
C MET A 175 4.25 -9.18 6.12
N ARG A 176 3.69 -7.98 6.28
CA ARG A 176 4.48 -6.73 6.39
C ARG A 176 5.44 -6.73 7.57
N ARG A 177 5.06 -7.34 8.69
CA ARG A 177 5.87 -7.38 9.92
C ARG A 177 6.87 -8.53 9.98
N SER A 178 6.80 -9.49 9.06
CA SER A 178 7.69 -10.66 9.03
C SER A 178 9.05 -10.40 8.35
N LYS A 179 9.51 -9.15 8.33
CA LYS A 179 10.79 -8.76 7.74
C LYS A 179 11.95 -9.47 8.45
N THR A 180 12.86 -10.03 7.65
CA THR A 180 14.10 -10.65 8.10
C THR A 180 15.31 -9.90 7.51
N PRO A 181 16.53 -10.13 8.02
CA PRO A 181 17.74 -9.55 7.43
C PRO A 181 17.96 -9.92 5.96
N ASP A 182 17.45 -11.08 5.53
CA ASP A 182 17.59 -11.57 4.15
C ASP A 182 16.56 -10.97 3.18
N CYS A 183 15.62 -10.16 3.68
CA CYS A 183 14.59 -9.54 2.83
C CYS A 183 15.21 -8.59 1.82
N VAL A 184 14.70 -8.66 0.59
CA VAL A 184 15.14 -7.80 -0.51
C VAL A 184 14.75 -6.35 -0.21
N PRO A 185 15.70 -5.39 -0.27
CA PRO A 185 15.38 -3.98 -0.13
C PRO A 185 14.40 -3.50 -1.22
N ILE A 186 13.66 -2.44 -0.94
CA ILE A 186 12.63 -1.93 -1.85
C ILE A 186 13.18 -1.45 -3.21
N ARG A 187 14.38 -0.87 -3.23
CA ARG A 187 15.02 -0.30 -4.44
C ARG A 187 15.30 -1.34 -5.52
N PRO A 188 15.92 -2.49 -5.26
CA PRO A 188 16.01 -3.59 -6.21
C PRO A 188 14.66 -4.00 -6.79
N LEU A 189 13.59 -4.05 -5.99
CA LEU A 189 12.25 -4.37 -6.47
C LEU A 189 11.72 -3.33 -7.46
N ILE A 190 11.91 -2.04 -7.17
CA ILE A 190 11.57 -0.93 -8.09
C ILE A 190 12.35 -1.06 -9.40
N ARG A 191 13.65 -1.36 -9.34
CA ARG A 191 14.49 -1.53 -10.54
C ARG A 191 14.05 -2.70 -11.41
N ILE A 192 13.56 -3.79 -10.81
CA ILE A 192 12.97 -4.91 -11.56
C ILE A 192 11.69 -4.45 -12.29
N LEU A 193 10.80 -3.73 -11.61
CA LEU A 193 9.58 -3.19 -12.22
C LEU A 193 9.87 -2.25 -13.39
N ASP A 194 10.97 -1.51 -13.32
CA ASP A 194 11.42 -0.59 -14.37
C ASP A 194 12.22 -1.29 -15.49
N GLY A 195 12.38 -2.63 -15.41
CA GLY A 195 13.11 -3.40 -16.40
C GLY A 195 14.63 -3.13 -16.42
N GLN A 196 15.18 -2.64 -15.29
CA GLN A 196 16.59 -2.24 -15.19
C GLN A 196 17.54 -3.39 -14.81
N PHE A 197 17.01 -4.59 -14.57
CA PHE A 197 17.79 -5.78 -14.23
C PHE A 197 17.86 -6.76 -15.40
N GLY A 198 19.04 -7.33 -15.63
CA GLY A 198 19.22 -8.48 -16.49
C GLY A 198 18.68 -9.77 -15.84
N TRP A 199 18.56 -10.82 -16.64
CA TRP A 199 18.04 -12.13 -16.19
C TRP A 199 18.76 -12.66 -14.94
N TYR A 200 20.09 -12.67 -14.95
CA TYR A 200 20.89 -13.22 -13.85
C TYR A 200 20.74 -12.46 -12.53
N GLU A 201 20.47 -11.16 -12.58
CA GLU A 201 20.24 -10.34 -11.39
C GLU A 201 18.82 -10.52 -10.84
N LYS A 202 17.86 -10.76 -11.73
CA LYS A 202 16.44 -10.89 -11.42
C LYS A 202 16.09 -12.23 -10.79
N ASP A 203 16.65 -13.34 -11.30
CA ASP A 203 16.31 -14.70 -10.89
C ASP A 203 16.45 -14.97 -9.37
N PRO A 204 17.55 -14.60 -8.69
CA PRO A 204 17.65 -14.81 -7.24
C PRO A 204 16.62 -13.99 -6.46
N ILE A 205 16.27 -12.79 -6.94
CA ILE A 205 15.24 -11.95 -6.31
C ILE A 205 13.87 -12.60 -6.49
N GLU A 206 13.51 -13.04 -7.68
CA GLU A 206 12.23 -13.72 -7.96
C GLU A 206 12.08 -15.02 -7.15
N ARG A 207 13.15 -15.78 -6.98
CA ARG A 207 13.14 -16.96 -6.09
C ARG A 207 12.89 -16.58 -4.63
N HIS A 208 13.51 -15.49 -4.16
CA HIS A 208 13.26 -15.00 -2.81
C HIS A 208 11.81 -14.49 -2.65
N LEU A 209 11.26 -13.76 -3.63
CA LEU A 209 9.88 -13.32 -3.63
C LEU A 209 8.91 -14.49 -3.50
N GLY A 210 9.15 -15.59 -4.22
CA GLY A 210 8.33 -16.81 -4.15
C GLY A 210 8.38 -17.53 -2.80
N ALA A 211 9.42 -17.30 -1.99
CA ALA A 211 9.62 -17.95 -0.69
C ALA A 211 9.31 -17.05 0.52
N CYS A 212 9.39 -15.74 0.36
CA CYS A 212 9.26 -14.75 1.44
C CYS A 212 7.98 -13.94 1.33
N LEU A 213 7.03 -14.16 2.24
CA LEU A 213 5.75 -13.46 2.24
C LEU A 213 5.88 -11.95 2.47
N HIS A 214 6.88 -11.50 3.25
CA HIS A 214 7.16 -10.07 3.41
C HIS A 214 7.54 -9.41 2.07
N CYS A 215 8.48 -10.02 1.36
CA CYS A 215 8.93 -9.50 0.08
C CYS A 215 7.86 -9.62 -1.02
N LEU A 216 7.03 -10.68 -0.98
CA LEU A 216 5.87 -10.83 -1.86
C LEU A 216 4.87 -9.69 -1.65
N GLU A 217 4.53 -9.38 -0.39
CA GLU A 217 3.63 -8.26 -0.05
C GLU A 217 4.16 -6.92 -0.57
N ALA A 218 5.45 -6.65 -0.32
CA ALA A 218 6.10 -5.43 -0.80
C ALA A 218 6.12 -5.36 -2.34
N TRP A 219 6.38 -6.48 -3.01
CA TRP A 219 6.39 -6.60 -4.46
C TRP A 219 5.02 -6.34 -5.08
N VAL A 220 3.96 -6.98 -4.56
CA VAL A 220 2.59 -6.75 -5.03
C VAL A 220 2.17 -5.32 -4.74
N GLY A 221 2.51 -4.77 -3.57
CA GLY A 221 2.25 -3.38 -3.23
C GLY A 221 2.89 -2.36 -4.19
N LEU A 222 4.10 -2.63 -4.70
CA LEU A 222 4.72 -1.81 -5.73
C LEU A 222 3.98 -1.88 -7.07
N GLN A 223 3.45 -3.04 -7.43
CA GLN A 223 2.65 -3.21 -8.64
C GLN A 223 1.32 -2.45 -8.53
N GLU A 224 0.62 -2.54 -7.38
CA GLU A 224 -0.58 -1.75 -7.06
C GLU A 224 -0.30 -0.25 -7.20
N ILE A 225 0.74 0.26 -6.53
CA ILE A 225 1.15 1.66 -6.59
C ILE A 225 1.40 2.09 -8.04
N THR A 226 2.16 1.31 -8.79
CA THR A 226 2.50 1.62 -10.19
C THR A 226 1.25 1.70 -11.07
N HIS A 227 0.28 0.81 -10.86
CA HIS A 227 -1.00 0.83 -11.54
C HIS A 227 -1.79 2.12 -11.23
N TRP A 228 -1.92 2.45 -9.94
CA TRP A 228 -2.71 3.61 -9.53
C TRP A 228 -2.02 4.95 -9.79
N MET A 229 -0.69 5.00 -9.88
CA MET A 229 0.03 6.20 -10.36
C MET A 229 -0.39 6.62 -11.76
N GLN A 230 -0.83 5.68 -12.59
CA GLN A 230 -1.30 5.94 -13.96
C GLN A 230 -2.81 6.21 -14.06
N ARG A 231 -3.58 5.86 -13.03
CA ARG A 231 -5.06 5.84 -13.06
C ARG A 231 -5.73 6.58 -11.91
N GLY A 232 -4.98 7.08 -10.96
CA GLY A 232 -5.52 7.86 -9.85
C GLY A 232 -6.25 9.10 -10.36
N THR A 233 -7.46 9.33 -9.89
CA THR A 233 -8.25 10.52 -10.24
C THR A 233 -7.73 11.72 -9.44
N PRO A 234 -7.24 12.79 -10.09
CA PRO A 234 -6.76 13.98 -9.40
C PRO A 234 -7.83 14.60 -8.49
N LEU A 235 -7.39 15.11 -7.34
CA LEU A 235 -8.25 15.83 -6.42
C LEU A 235 -8.53 17.25 -6.91
N THR A 236 -9.73 17.74 -6.62
CA THR A 236 -10.02 19.18 -6.75
C THR A 236 -9.31 19.98 -5.64
N PRO A 237 -9.02 21.27 -5.85
CA PRO A 237 -8.44 22.13 -4.80
C PRO A 237 -9.23 22.10 -3.48
N ALA A 238 -10.56 22.07 -3.55
CA ALA A 238 -11.42 22.01 -2.36
C ALA A 238 -11.22 20.70 -1.56
N GLN A 239 -11.07 19.56 -2.24
CA GLN A 239 -10.79 18.27 -1.59
C GLN A 239 -9.39 18.25 -0.94
N VAL A 240 -8.41 18.89 -1.57
CA VAL A 240 -7.07 19.04 -0.99
C VAL A 240 -7.15 19.91 0.27
N ASP A 241 -7.87 21.04 0.22
CA ASP A 241 -8.05 21.94 1.38
C ASP A 241 -8.79 21.24 2.51
N GLU A 242 -9.80 20.43 2.21
CA GLU A 242 -10.52 19.63 3.21
C GLU A 242 -9.57 18.64 3.93
N LEU A 243 -8.71 17.95 3.19
CA LEU A 243 -7.76 17.00 3.77
C LEU A 243 -6.69 17.67 4.61
N LEU A 244 -6.30 18.89 4.27
CA LEU A 244 -5.34 19.68 5.02
C LEU A 244 -5.95 20.35 6.25
N SER A 245 -7.27 20.48 6.30
CA SER A 245 -7.96 21.11 7.41
C SER A 245 -7.71 20.33 8.71
N GLY A 246 -7.18 21.02 9.72
CA GLY A 246 -6.82 20.41 11.00
C GLY A 246 -5.39 19.88 11.10
N LEU A 247 -4.60 19.91 10.03
CA LEU A 247 -3.17 19.62 10.12
C LEU A 247 -2.38 20.87 10.60
N PRO A 248 -1.30 20.69 11.39
CA PRO A 248 -0.50 21.79 11.94
C PRO A 248 0.46 22.39 10.89
N VAL A 249 -0.05 22.66 9.68
CA VAL A 249 0.73 23.22 8.58
C VAL A 249 0.65 24.74 8.59
N LYS A 250 1.78 25.42 8.35
CA LYS A 250 1.87 26.88 8.38
C LYS A 250 1.84 27.42 6.96
N ALA A 251 0.93 28.37 6.68
CA ALA A 251 1.08 29.18 5.47
C ALA A 251 2.45 29.86 5.53
N LYS A 252 3.24 29.80 4.45
CA LYS A 252 4.46 30.58 4.34
C LYS A 252 4.08 32.05 4.61
N SER A 253 4.55 32.64 5.72
CA SER A 253 4.49 34.06 5.86
C SER A 253 5.21 34.61 4.64
N GLN A 254 4.49 35.33 3.77
CA GLN A 254 5.10 36.04 2.64
C GLN A 254 6.23 36.86 3.21
N GLY A 255 7.46 36.35 3.00
CA GLY A 255 8.64 36.88 3.68
C GLY A 255 8.80 38.37 3.41
N ARG A 256 9.21 39.06 4.42
CA ARG A 256 9.61 40.46 4.56
C ARG A 256 10.40 41.11 3.39
N PHE A 257 10.27 40.61 2.17
CA PHE A 257 10.91 41.22 0.99
C PHE A 257 10.14 42.42 0.39
N SER A 258 8.93 42.73 0.88
CA SER A 258 8.16 43.86 0.36
C SER A 258 8.59 45.23 0.98
N LEU A 259 9.38 45.23 2.04
CA LEU A 259 9.79 46.48 2.71
C LEU A 259 11.06 47.13 2.14
N LEU A 260 11.88 46.39 1.40
CA LEU A 260 13.11 46.96 0.81
C LEU A 260 12.88 47.67 -0.54
N LYS A 261 11.73 47.53 -1.18
CA LYS A 261 11.41 48.26 -2.42
C LYS A 261 10.85 49.68 -2.20
N ARG A 262 10.58 50.09 -0.95
CA ARG A 262 10.11 51.46 -0.63
C ARG A 262 11.19 52.42 -0.13
N ALA A 263 12.42 51.93 0.06
CA ALA A 263 13.52 52.79 0.55
C ALA A 263 14.44 53.35 -0.57
N PHE A 264 14.13 53.04 -1.83
CA PHE A 264 14.87 53.59 -2.99
C PHE A 264 13.89 54.19 -4.03
N ARG A 265 13.09 55.16 -3.59
CA ARG A 265 12.49 56.16 -4.46
C ARG A 265 12.63 57.54 -3.81
#